data_133097ba13eec5a0449cb14df9cb0729
#
_entry.id   133097ba13eec5a0449cb14df9cb0729
#
_cell.length_a   1.000
_cell.length_b   1.000
_cell.length_c   1.000
_cell.angle_alpha   90.00
_cell.angle_beta   90.00
_cell.angle_gamma   90.00
#
_symmetry.space_group_name_H-M   'P 1'
#
loop_
_entity.id
_entity.type
_entity.pdbx_description
1 polymer ?
#
loop_
_entity_poly.entity_id
_entity_poly.type
_entity_poly.pdbx_seq_one_letter_code
_entity_poly.pdbx_strand_id
1 'polypeptide(L)'
;MIIIYILLLILLILFLQQKPDDSIYFLDKEQLFDLLKNDNDNYYKTFSKNDYKTRNINNINEYINLIKESTTDFTHVEKDKLIRCVEKVNIYFDNIEYKWFNGQKANAILWKFGCVKGTLYENGLPHTRIDTIILSKEHLNTTLSKREFLPQNVKHSDETYDDNKLIKLLIHEKIHVYQKMYPNDVQLYIKLNGFIPIKKREINDNIRANPDLDNWIYKDKESNIYKAEYKKDPKKIRDVIYYPSDSQLYEHPYETMAITIENLYK
;
A
#
# COMPACT_ATOMS: atom_id res chain seq x y z
N MET A 1 9.54 6.46 -52.41
CA MET A 1 8.39 7.18 -51.81
C MET A 1 7.42 6.26 -51.06
N ILE A 2 6.89 5.21 -51.66
CA ILE A 2 5.90 4.31 -51.05
C ILE A 2 6.41 3.70 -49.69
N ILE A 3 7.66 3.27 -49.60
CA ILE A 3 8.25 2.67 -48.37
C ILE A 3 8.28 3.71 -47.24
N ILE A 4 8.56 4.97 -47.51
CA ILE A 4 8.58 6.04 -46.48
C ILE A 4 7.16 6.29 -45.96
N TYR A 5 6.13 6.25 -46.82
CA TYR A 5 4.73 6.38 -46.39
C TYR A 5 4.28 5.20 -45.54
N ILE A 6 4.72 3.98 -45.86
CA ILE A 6 4.39 2.79 -45.08
C ILE A 6 5.06 2.86 -43.69
N LEU A 7 6.33 3.30 -43.63
CA LEU A 7 7.04 3.48 -42.35
C LEU A 7 6.41 4.58 -41.47
N LEU A 8 6.01 5.71 -42.11
CA LEU A 8 5.30 6.77 -41.37
C LEU A 8 3.92 6.31 -40.89
N LEU A 9 3.20 5.52 -41.69
CA LEU A 9 1.91 4.96 -41.28
C LEU A 9 2.07 3.95 -40.13
N ILE A 10 3.09 3.11 -40.17
CA ILE A 10 3.41 2.17 -39.06
C ILE A 10 3.79 2.94 -37.80
N LEU A 11 4.63 3.97 -37.88
CA LEU A 11 4.98 4.84 -36.77
C LEU A 11 3.76 5.57 -36.21
N LEU A 12 2.87 6.06 -37.07
CA LEU A 12 1.62 6.69 -36.67
C LEU A 12 0.66 5.70 -36.00
N ILE A 13 0.56 4.48 -36.52
CA ILE A 13 -0.24 3.40 -35.90
C ILE A 13 0.35 3.00 -34.54
N LEU A 14 1.67 2.87 -34.41
CA LEU A 14 2.35 2.61 -33.15
C LEU A 14 2.16 3.76 -32.16
N PHE A 15 2.20 5.01 -32.63
CA PHE A 15 1.94 6.19 -31.79
C PHE A 15 0.46 6.30 -31.35
N LEU A 16 -0.47 5.94 -32.23
CA LEU A 16 -1.91 5.90 -31.92
C LEU A 16 -2.31 4.68 -31.08
N GLN A 17 -1.47 3.63 -31.03
CA GLN A 17 -1.64 2.47 -30.15
C GLN A 17 -1.07 2.69 -28.75
N GLN A 18 -0.29 3.75 -28.51
CA GLN A 18 -0.04 4.23 -27.14
C GLN A 18 -1.33 4.86 -26.60
N LYS A 19 -2.33 4.01 -26.25
CA LYS A 19 -3.36 4.44 -25.31
C LYS A 19 -2.63 4.99 -24.08
N PRO A 20 -3.03 6.16 -23.54
CA PRO A 20 -2.63 6.50 -22.20
C PRO A 20 -2.90 5.26 -21.35
N ASP A 21 -1.96 4.88 -20.52
CA ASP A 21 -2.10 3.72 -19.66
C ASP A 21 -3.22 4.01 -18.65
N ASP A 22 -4.47 3.72 -19.04
CA ASP A 22 -5.66 3.88 -18.21
C ASP A 22 -5.59 2.97 -16.95
N SER A 23 -4.48 2.23 -16.78
CA SER A 23 -4.28 1.33 -15.64
C SER A 23 -3.82 2.04 -14.38
N ILE A 24 -3.41 3.33 -14.45
CA ILE A 24 -2.89 4.11 -13.31
C ILE A 24 -3.69 5.40 -13.16
N TYR A 25 -4.23 5.61 -11.95
CA TYR A 25 -4.98 6.80 -11.61
C TYR A 25 -4.42 7.47 -10.36
N PHE A 26 -4.15 8.76 -10.45
CA PHE A 26 -3.68 9.58 -9.34
C PHE A 26 -4.83 10.47 -8.86
N LEU A 27 -5.32 10.23 -7.64
CA LEU A 27 -6.31 11.08 -7.03
C LEU A 27 -5.70 12.47 -6.80
N ASP A 28 -6.46 13.50 -7.11
CA ASP A 28 -6.14 14.83 -6.65
C ASP A 28 -6.45 14.98 -5.14
N LYS A 29 -6.01 16.09 -4.58
CA LYS A 29 -6.16 16.40 -3.15
C LYS A 29 -7.61 16.29 -2.67
N GLU A 30 -8.57 16.81 -3.44
CA GLU A 30 -9.99 16.84 -3.07
C GLU A 30 -10.62 15.43 -3.17
N GLN A 31 -10.31 14.70 -4.23
CA GLN A 31 -10.74 13.31 -4.40
C GLN A 31 -10.22 12.41 -3.27
N LEU A 32 -8.93 12.59 -2.90
CA LEU A 32 -8.35 11.85 -1.80
C LEU A 32 -9.00 12.22 -0.47
N PHE A 33 -9.22 13.51 -0.21
CA PHE A 33 -9.89 13.95 1.00
C PHE A 33 -11.30 13.33 1.10
N ASP A 34 -12.08 13.36 0.03
CA ASP A 34 -13.43 12.79 0.02
C ASP A 34 -13.41 11.27 0.25
N LEU A 35 -12.48 10.55 -0.38
CA LEU A 35 -12.31 9.11 -0.17
C LEU A 35 -12.04 8.78 1.30
N LEU A 36 -11.09 9.46 1.92
CA LEU A 36 -10.66 9.20 3.30
C LEU A 36 -11.72 9.64 4.32
N LYS A 37 -12.40 10.78 4.09
CA LYS A 37 -13.44 11.31 4.95
C LYS A 37 -14.69 10.42 4.96
N ASN A 38 -15.05 9.82 3.84
CA ASN A 38 -16.28 9.02 3.75
C ASN A 38 -16.19 7.69 4.52
N ASP A 39 -14.99 7.21 4.82
CA ASP A 39 -14.73 6.01 5.63
C ASP A 39 -15.59 4.79 5.23
N ASN A 40 -15.73 4.55 3.93
CA ASN A 40 -16.58 3.47 3.40
C ASN A 40 -16.07 2.07 3.80
N ASP A 41 -14.80 1.95 4.19
CA ASP A 41 -14.19 0.75 4.78
C ASP A 41 -14.35 0.67 6.31
N ASN A 42 -15.02 1.65 6.94
CA ASN A 42 -15.26 1.76 8.38
C ASN A 42 -13.98 1.77 9.24
N TYR A 43 -12.88 2.27 8.72
CA TYR A 43 -11.59 2.21 9.39
C TYR A 43 -11.58 3.00 10.71
N TYR A 44 -11.83 4.31 10.66
CA TYR A 44 -11.74 5.14 11.85
C TYR A 44 -12.98 5.05 12.76
N LYS A 45 -14.07 4.48 12.28
CA LYS A 45 -15.23 4.15 13.14
C LYS A 45 -14.90 3.09 14.18
N THR A 46 -13.83 2.33 13.97
CA THR A 46 -13.39 1.28 14.89
C THR A 46 -12.26 1.71 15.81
N PHE A 47 -11.89 2.99 15.85
CA PHE A 47 -10.80 3.50 16.67
C PHE A 47 -11.02 3.33 18.16
N SER A 48 -10.06 2.74 18.83
CA SER A 48 -9.93 2.66 20.29
C SER A 48 -9.38 3.98 20.88
N LYS A 49 -9.39 4.10 22.20
CA LYS A 49 -8.73 5.24 22.88
C LYS A 49 -7.25 5.38 22.50
N ASN A 50 -6.54 4.26 22.33
CA ASN A 50 -5.14 4.28 21.94
C ASN A 50 -4.95 4.64 20.47
N ASP A 51 -5.89 4.28 19.59
CA ASP A 51 -5.88 4.73 18.19
C ASP A 51 -6.00 6.26 18.12
N TYR A 52 -6.90 6.87 18.89
CA TYR A 52 -7.01 8.32 19.00
C TYR A 52 -5.75 8.96 19.58
N LYS A 53 -5.25 8.42 20.69
CA LYS A 53 -4.08 8.95 21.37
C LYS A 53 -2.82 8.94 20.50
N THR A 54 -2.57 7.84 19.81
CA THR A 54 -1.37 7.67 18.97
C THR A 54 -1.38 8.49 17.69
N ARG A 55 -2.55 9.01 17.30
CA ARG A 55 -2.76 9.96 16.21
C ARG A 55 -2.84 11.40 16.69
N ASN A 56 -2.70 11.62 18.03
CA ASN A 56 -2.79 12.93 18.66
C ASN A 56 -4.11 13.66 18.36
N ILE A 57 -5.22 12.94 18.44
CA ILE A 57 -6.58 13.43 18.20
C ILE A 57 -7.48 13.00 19.37
N ASN A 58 -8.59 13.71 19.58
CA ASN A 58 -9.55 13.41 20.64
C ASN A 58 -10.88 12.87 20.10
N ASN A 59 -11.18 13.09 18.84
CA ASN A 59 -12.46 12.70 18.22
C ASN A 59 -12.33 12.61 16.70
N ILE A 60 -13.38 12.11 16.07
CA ILE A 60 -13.46 11.91 14.61
C ILE A 60 -13.33 13.23 13.83
N ASN A 61 -13.89 14.35 14.36
CA ASN A 61 -13.80 15.63 13.65
C ASN A 61 -12.34 16.13 13.56
N GLU A 62 -11.56 15.94 14.62
CA GLU A 62 -10.13 16.25 14.60
C GLU A 62 -9.38 15.35 13.61
N TYR A 63 -9.77 14.07 13.52
CA TYR A 63 -9.19 13.17 12.52
C TYR A 63 -9.51 13.60 11.09
N ILE A 64 -10.75 14.01 10.82
CA ILE A 64 -11.15 14.53 9.50
C ILE A 64 -10.38 15.81 9.14
N ASN A 65 -10.17 16.71 10.10
CA ASN A 65 -9.35 17.91 9.90
C ASN A 65 -7.88 17.53 9.59
N LEU A 66 -7.33 16.57 10.33
CA LEU A 66 -5.99 16.05 10.09
C LEU A 66 -5.85 15.44 8.68
N ILE A 67 -6.84 14.69 8.22
CA ILE A 67 -6.89 14.19 6.82
C ILE A 67 -6.85 15.37 5.85
N LYS A 68 -7.71 16.36 6.03
CA LYS A 68 -7.80 17.54 5.16
C LYS A 68 -6.49 18.31 5.06
N GLU A 69 -5.80 18.47 6.18
CA GLU A 69 -4.50 19.15 6.23
C GLU A 69 -3.38 18.33 5.58
N SER A 70 -3.49 17.00 5.62
CA SER A 70 -2.47 16.08 5.13
C SER A 70 -2.57 15.78 3.65
N THR A 71 -3.77 15.79 3.06
CA THR A 71 -3.96 15.47 1.63
C THR A 71 -3.25 16.48 0.73
N THR A 72 -2.63 16.00 -0.35
CA THR A 72 -1.86 16.82 -1.31
C THR A 72 -1.79 16.14 -2.68
N ASP A 73 -1.37 16.87 -3.69
CA ASP A 73 -1.18 16.34 -5.04
C ASP A 73 0.22 15.76 -5.23
N PHE A 74 0.33 14.76 -6.12
CA PHE A 74 1.62 14.33 -6.63
C PHE A 74 2.20 15.36 -7.61
N THR A 75 3.50 15.54 -7.56
CA THR A 75 4.24 16.25 -8.62
C THR A 75 4.38 15.35 -9.86
N HIS A 76 4.73 15.94 -11.01
CA HIS A 76 5.02 15.16 -12.23
C HIS A 76 6.15 14.15 -12.02
N VAL A 77 7.22 14.54 -11.35
CA VAL A 77 8.37 13.67 -11.07
C VAL A 77 7.97 12.46 -10.22
N GLU A 78 7.12 12.67 -9.21
CA GLU A 78 6.60 11.58 -8.37
C GLU A 78 5.70 10.63 -9.17
N LYS A 79 4.83 11.17 -10.03
CA LYS A 79 3.98 10.37 -10.93
C LYS A 79 4.80 9.53 -11.90
N ASP A 80 5.77 10.14 -12.58
CA ASP A 80 6.64 9.43 -13.53
C ASP A 80 7.43 8.31 -12.86
N LYS A 81 7.90 8.53 -11.63
CA LYS A 81 8.58 7.50 -10.84
C LYS A 81 7.64 6.34 -10.50
N LEU A 82 6.42 6.64 -10.03
CA LEU A 82 5.42 5.61 -9.71
C LEU A 82 5.04 4.80 -10.95
N ILE A 83 4.83 5.45 -12.10
CA ILE A 83 4.52 4.78 -13.37
C ILE A 83 5.61 3.77 -13.72
N ARG A 84 6.89 4.18 -13.72
CA ARG A 84 8.00 3.25 -14.02
C ARG A 84 8.11 2.08 -13.04
N CYS A 85 7.83 2.32 -11.75
CA CYS A 85 7.83 1.25 -10.76
C CYS A 85 6.64 0.29 -10.95
N VAL A 86 5.46 0.80 -11.25
CA VAL A 86 4.25 0.01 -11.56
C VAL A 86 4.48 -0.91 -12.76
N GLU A 87 5.10 -0.43 -13.83
CA GLU A 87 5.45 -1.27 -14.99
C GLU A 87 6.29 -2.49 -14.57
N LYS A 88 7.29 -2.28 -13.72
CA LYS A 88 8.14 -3.37 -13.20
C LYS A 88 7.34 -4.34 -12.31
N VAL A 89 6.43 -3.83 -11.47
CA VAL A 89 5.55 -4.67 -10.65
C VAL A 89 4.59 -5.48 -11.51
N ASN A 90 4.02 -4.89 -12.56
CA ASN A 90 3.13 -5.61 -13.48
C ASN A 90 3.85 -6.76 -14.18
N ILE A 91 5.07 -6.53 -14.70
CA ILE A 91 5.92 -7.58 -15.27
C ILE A 91 6.20 -8.70 -14.24
N TYR A 92 6.46 -8.32 -12.98
CA TYR A 92 6.68 -9.28 -11.91
C TYR A 92 5.43 -10.13 -11.65
N PHE A 93 4.25 -9.52 -11.54
CA PHE A 93 3.01 -10.23 -11.30
C PHE A 93 2.60 -11.15 -12.45
N ASP A 94 2.88 -10.82 -13.70
CA ASP A 94 2.56 -11.67 -14.86
C ASP A 94 3.20 -13.06 -14.76
N ASN A 95 4.26 -13.21 -13.97
CA ASN A 95 5.01 -14.44 -13.79
C ASN A 95 4.70 -15.17 -12.47
N ILE A 96 3.70 -14.72 -11.69
CA ILE A 96 3.40 -15.31 -10.39
C ILE A 96 1.97 -15.86 -10.35
N GLU A 97 1.90 -17.13 -10.00
CA GLU A 97 0.64 -17.81 -9.76
C GLU A 97 0.77 -18.81 -8.61
N TYR A 98 -0.13 -18.70 -7.65
CA TYR A 98 -0.34 -19.66 -6.58
C TYR A 98 -1.81 -20.05 -6.53
N LYS A 99 -2.15 -21.14 -5.86
CA LYS A 99 -3.55 -21.54 -5.67
C LYS A 99 -4.41 -20.43 -5.04
N TRP A 100 -3.78 -19.54 -4.28
CA TRP A 100 -4.40 -18.46 -3.49
C TRP A 100 -4.04 -17.06 -3.98
N PHE A 101 -3.24 -16.93 -5.03
CA PHE A 101 -2.87 -15.64 -5.63
C PHE A 101 -2.64 -15.79 -7.12
N ASN A 102 -3.24 -14.91 -7.89
CA ASN A 102 -3.07 -14.85 -9.33
C ASN A 102 -2.60 -13.45 -9.73
N GLY A 103 -1.37 -13.35 -10.24
CA GLY A 103 -0.75 -12.08 -10.60
C GLY A 103 -1.47 -11.37 -11.75
N GLN A 104 -2.06 -12.09 -12.72
CA GLN A 104 -2.85 -11.46 -13.78
C GLN A 104 -4.13 -10.80 -13.22
N LYS A 105 -4.79 -11.42 -12.22
CA LYS A 105 -5.88 -10.75 -11.50
C LYS A 105 -5.39 -9.49 -10.78
N ALA A 106 -4.19 -9.53 -10.17
CA ALA A 106 -3.62 -8.36 -9.51
C ALA A 106 -3.33 -7.23 -10.52
N ASN A 107 -2.80 -7.56 -11.71
CA ASN A 107 -2.56 -6.60 -12.79
C ASN A 107 -3.85 -6.03 -13.39
N ALA A 108 -4.95 -6.80 -13.38
CA ALA A 108 -6.25 -6.32 -13.85
C ALA A 108 -6.90 -5.28 -12.93
N ILE A 109 -6.45 -5.15 -11.68
CA ILE A 109 -6.93 -4.12 -10.77
C ILE A 109 -6.26 -2.78 -11.13
N LEU A 110 -7.06 -1.73 -11.33
CA LEU A 110 -6.58 -0.37 -11.53
C LEU A 110 -5.62 0.05 -10.39
N TRP A 111 -4.49 0.66 -10.73
CA TRP A 111 -3.62 1.29 -9.76
C TRP A 111 -4.20 2.67 -9.39
N LYS A 112 -4.60 2.84 -8.15
CA LYS A 112 -5.04 4.13 -7.63
C LYS A 112 -4.10 4.61 -6.55
N PHE A 113 -3.65 5.84 -6.67
CA PHE A 113 -2.72 6.44 -5.72
C PHE A 113 -3.29 7.72 -5.11
N GLY A 114 -3.15 7.85 -3.80
CA GLY A 114 -3.38 9.06 -3.04
C GLY A 114 -2.11 9.54 -2.37
N CYS A 115 -1.87 10.85 -2.33
CA CYS A 115 -0.69 11.45 -1.74
C CYS A 115 -1.02 12.22 -0.45
N VAL A 116 -0.23 11.99 0.61
CA VAL A 116 -0.27 12.77 1.83
C VAL A 116 1.08 13.42 2.10
N LYS A 117 1.07 14.59 2.75
CA LYS A 117 2.29 15.30 3.18
C LYS A 117 2.53 15.08 4.66
N GLY A 118 3.80 15.01 5.03
CA GLY A 118 4.20 14.91 6.43
C GLY A 118 3.89 13.54 7.05
N THR A 119 4.00 13.54 8.35
CA THR A 119 3.79 12.35 9.18
C THR A 119 2.54 12.47 10.06
N LEU A 120 1.70 13.47 9.85
CA LEU A 120 0.51 13.71 10.67
C LEU A 120 -0.54 12.62 10.45
N TYR A 121 -0.89 12.34 9.20
CA TYR A 121 -1.84 11.28 8.87
C TYR A 121 -1.13 9.93 8.88
N GLU A 122 -1.63 9.00 9.69
CA GLU A 122 -1.12 7.62 9.87
C GLU A 122 0.41 7.53 10.08
N ASN A 123 1.02 8.54 10.72
CA ASN A 123 2.48 8.67 10.86
C ASN A 123 3.25 8.62 9.52
N GLY A 124 2.60 8.97 8.41
CA GLY A 124 3.15 8.88 7.07
C GLY A 124 3.36 7.45 6.56
N LEU A 125 2.79 6.45 7.23
CA LEU A 125 2.93 5.04 6.83
C LEU A 125 2.18 4.79 5.52
N PRO A 126 2.80 4.08 4.56
CA PRO A 126 2.07 3.54 3.41
C PRO A 126 0.96 2.61 3.90
N HIS A 127 -0.17 2.62 3.22
CA HIS A 127 -1.30 1.74 3.51
C HIS A 127 -2.33 1.83 2.40
N THR A 128 -3.33 0.95 2.43
CA THR A 128 -4.44 0.98 1.47
C THR A 128 -5.75 1.40 2.13
N ARG A 129 -6.53 2.22 1.43
CA ARG A 129 -7.92 2.53 1.79
C ARG A 129 -8.81 2.14 0.61
N ILE A 130 -9.73 1.19 0.85
CA ILE A 130 -10.57 0.59 -0.20
C ILE A 130 -9.69 -0.02 -1.30
N ASP A 131 -9.55 0.63 -2.44
CA ASP A 131 -8.76 0.19 -3.60
C ASP A 131 -7.62 1.17 -3.94
N THR A 132 -7.31 2.10 -3.03
CA THR A 132 -6.35 3.18 -3.22
C THR A 132 -5.15 3.02 -2.31
N ILE A 133 -3.94 3.07 -2.86
CA ILE A 133 -2.67 3.07 -2.15
C ILE A 133 -2.34 4.49 -1.72
N ILE A 134 -2.17 4.71 -0.42
CA ILE A 134 -1.84 6.00 0.17
C ILE A 134 -0.34 6.07 0.45
N LEU A 135 0.33 7.04 -0.14
CA LEU A 135 1.78 7.25 0.02
C LEU A 135 2.06 8.64 0.60
N SER A 136 3.05 8.74 1.48
CA SER A 136 3.50 10.04 1.95
C SER A 136 4.63 10.59 1.07
N LYS A 137 4.71 11.92 0.97
CA LYS A 137 5.81 12.61 0.28
C LYS A 137 7.17 12.23 0.85
N GLU A 138 7.24 11.99 2.15
CA GLU A 138 8.48 11.57 2.82
C GLU A 138 8.97 10.23 2.31
N HIS A 139 8.08 9.26 2.08
CA HIS A 139 8.43 7.97 1.49
C HIS A 139 8.94 8.12 0.04
N LEU A 140 8.33 9.01 -0.72
CA LEU A 140 8.75 9.27 -2.10
C LEU A 140 10.08 10.06 -2.14
N ASN A 141 10.25 11.03 -1.24
CA ASN A 141 11.42 11.93 -1.21
C ASN A 141 12.66 11.29 -0.58
N THR A 142 12.55 10.35 0.35
CA THR A 142 13.74 9.62 0.87
C THR A 142 14.47 8.89 -0.25
N THR A 143 13.78 8.63 -1.34
CA THR A 143 14.35 8.09 -2.57
C THR A 143 14.82 9.18 -3.55
N LEU A 144 14.39 10.43 -3.40
CA LEU A 144 14.80 11.58 -4.25
C LEU A 144 15.95 12.41 -3.65
N SER A 145 16.01 12.55 -2.32
CA SER A 145 16.95 13.47 -1.64
C SER A 145 18.42 13.09 -1.78
N LYS A 146 18.75 11.86 -2.14
CA LYS A 146 20.13 11.46 -2.48
C LYS A 146 20.60 11.97 -3.85
N ARG A 147 19.68 12.37 -4.74
CA ARG A 147 20.00 12.90 -6.07
C ARG A 147 20.57 14.33 -6.06
N GLU A 148 20.10 15.18 -5.14
CA GLU A 148 20.51 16.59 -5.09
C GLU A 148 21.93 16.82 -4.60
N PHE A 149 22.55 15.81 -3.96
CA PHE A 149 23.88 15.90 -3.36
C PHE A 149 24.97 15.07 -4.07
N LEU A 150 24.65 14.38 -5.19
CA LEU A 150 25.65 13.62 -5.92
C LEU A 150 26.26 14.45 -7.06
N PRO A 151 27.61 14.43 -7.21
CA PRO A 151 28.28 15.04 -8.37
C PRO A 151 27.77 14.39 -9.67
N GLN A 152 27.63 15.18 -10.74
CA GLN A 152 27.09 14.78 -12.05
C GLN A 152 27.79 13.58 -12.74
N ASN A 153 28.78 12.97 -12.11
CA ASN A 153 29.62 11.90 -12.67
C ASN A 153 29.44 10.50 -12.02
N VAL A 154 28.42 10.30 -11.16
CA VAL A 154 28.20 8.98 -10.55
C VAL A 154 27.27 8.14 -11.42
N LYS A 155 27.78 6.98 -11.86
CA LYS A 155 27.12 6.04 -12.76
C LYS A 155 25.91 5.34 -12.10
N HIS A 156 24.90 5.13 -12.87
CA HIS A 156 23.65 4.31 -12.83
C HIS A 156 23.38 3.27 -11.71
N SER A 157 24.24 3.03 -10.72
CA SER A 157 24.05 1.99 -9.70
C SER A 157 23.10 2.39 -8.55
N ASP A 158 22.95 3.69 -8.27
CA ASP A 158 22.14 4.15 -7.12
C ASP A 158 20.65 4.33 -7.46
N GLU A 159 20.30 4.52 -8.75
CA GLU A 159 18.89 4.59 -9.18
C GLU A 159 18.16 3.26 -8.97
N THR A 160 18.86 2.15 -9.19
CA THR A 160 18.27 0.80 -9.10
C THR A 160 17.94 0.39 -7.66
N TYR A 161 18.72 0.83 -6.67
CA TYR A 161 18.52 0.44 -5.28
C TYR A 161 17.28 1.11 -4.65
N ASP A 162 17.08 2.40 -4.91
CA ASP A 162 15.92 3.14 -4.39
C ASP A 162 14.62 2.76 -5.10
N ASP A 163 14.68 2.47 -6.41
CA ASP A 163 13.53 1.95 -7.15
C ASP A 163 13.13 0.56 -6.63
N ASN A 164 14.07 -0.32 -6.28
CA ASN A 164 13.75 -1.64 -5.74
C ASN A 164 12.99 -1.59 -4.41
N LYS A 165 13.30 -0.63 -3.53
CA LYS A 165 12.53 -0.42 -2.29
C LYS A 165 11.10 0.02 -2.57
N LEU A 166 10.94 0.96 -3.51
CA LEU A 166 9.61 1.42 -3.90
C LEU A 166 8.83 0.30 -4.61
N ILE A 167 9.47 -0.48 -5.47
CA ILE A 167 8.84 -1.63 -6.13
C ILE A 167 8.35 -2.65 -5.10
N LYS A 168 9.17 -3.02 -4.11
CA LYS A 168 8.77 -3.94 -3.03
C LYS A 168 7.58 -3.38 -2.24
N LEU A 169 7.63 -2.10 -1.89
CA LEU A 169 6.50 -1.42 -1.25
C LEU A 169 5.24 -1.49 -2.10
N LEU A 170 5.33 -1.19 -3.41
CA LEU A 170 4.18 -1.24 -4.31
C LEU A 170 3.64 -2.65 -4.48
N ILE A 171 4.49 -3.68 -4.50
CA ILE A 171 4.05 -5.08 -4.47
C ILE A 171 3.23 -5.33 -3.20
N HIS A 172 3.78 -4.97 -2.03
CA HIS A 172 3.13 -5.13 -0.74
C HIS A 172 1.73 -4.48 -0.70
N GLU A 173 1.66 -3.19 -1.00
CA GLU A 173 0.41 -2.43 -1.00
C GLU A 173 -0.59 -2.96 -2.06
N LYS A 174 -0.10 -3.39 -3.22
CA LYS A 174 -0.99 -3.97 -4.25
C LYS A 174 -1.60 -5.29 -3.80
N ILE A 175 -0.89 -6.07 -2.99
CA ILE A 175 -1.47 -7.29 -2.40
C ILE A 175 -2.59 -6.92 -1.42
N HIS A 176 -2.48 -5.85 -0.63
CA HIS A 176 -3.58 -5.40 0.24
C HIS A 176 -4.80 -4.96 -0.58
N VAL A 177 -4.62 -4.30 -1.71
CA VAL A 177 -5.73 -4.02 -2.64
C VAL A 177 -6.32 -5.31 -3.19
N TYR A 178 -5.47 -6.27 -3.63
CA TYR A 178 -5.91 -7.58 -4.12
C TYR A 178 -6.75 -8.32 -3.08
N GLN A 179 -6.33 -8.33 -1.83
CA GLN A 179 -7.04 -8.98 -0.73
C GLN A 179 -8.47 -8.44 -0.54
N LYS A 180 -8.65 -7.13 -0.70
CA LYS A 180 -9.96 -6.48 -0.61
C LYS A 180 -10.85 -6.81 -1.82
N MET A 181 -10.26 -6.98 -3.00
CA MET A 181 -10.97 -7.27 -4.25
C MET A 181 -11.29 -8.77 -4.44
N TYR A 182 -10.45 -9.66 -3.91
CA TYR A 182 -10.56 -11.12 -4.07
C TYR A 182 -10.60 -11.86 -2.72
N PRO A 183 -11.63 -11.63 -1.88
CA PRO A 183 -11.69 -12.22 -0.53
C PRO A 183 -11.68 -13.75 -0.53
N ASN A 184 -12.17 -14.41 -1.60
CA ASN A 184 -12.13 -15.87 -1.71
C ASN A 184 -10.70 -16.42 -1.81
N ASP A 185 -9.81 -15.72 -2.52
CA ASP A 185 -8.41 -16.10 -2.66
C ASP A 185 -7.69 -15.95 -1.30
N VAL A 186 -8.04 -14.90 -0.54
CA VAL A 186 -7.55 -14.69 0.85
C VAL A 186 -8.04 -15.80 1.78
N GLN A 187 -9.30 -16.17 1.72
CA GLN A 187 -9.84 -17.27 2.53
C GLN A 187 -9.15 -18.60 2.21
N LEU A 188 -8.79 -18.82 0.95
CA LEU A 188 -8.02 -19.98 0.55
C LEU A 188 -6.60 -19.95 1.13
N TYR A 189 -5.93 -18.76 1.10
CA TYR A 189 -4.62 -18.57 1.75
C TYR A 189 -4.69 -18.88 3.24
N ILE A 190 -5.64 -18.29 3.96
CA ILE A 190 -5.88 -18.49 5.39
C ILE A 190 -6.04 -19.98 5.70
N LYS A 191 -6.90 -20.67 4.95
CA LYS A 191 -7.15 -22.10 5.12
C LYS A 191 -5.91 -22.97 4.88
N LEU A 192 -5.20 -22.73 3.77
CA LEU A 192 -4.03 -23.54 3.39
C LEU A 192 -2.87 -23.37 4.38
N ASN A 193 -2.72 -22.17 4.96
CA ASN A 193 -1.69 -21.87 5.95
C ASN A 193 -2.13 -22.18 7.40
N GLY A 194 -3.37 -22.65 7.58
CA GLY A 194 -3.86 -23.12 8.87
C GLY A 194 -4.20 -22.02 9.87
N PHE A 195 -4.46 -20.82 9.38
CA PHE A 195 -4.97 -19.74 10.22
C PHE A 195 -6.44 -19.94 10.57
N ILE A 196 -6.80 -19.67 11.81
CA ILE A 196 -8.15 -19.86 12.35
C ILE A 196 -8.60 -18.53 12.96
N PRO A 197 -9.71 -17.92 12.50
CA PRO A 197 -10.24 -16.72 13.12
C PRO A 197 -10.76 -17.05 14.54
N ILE A 198 -10.45 -16.19 15.52
CA ILE A 198 -10.83 -16.39 16.94
C ILE A 198 -12.01 -15.47 17.29
N LYS A 199 -11.80 -14.17 17.12
CA LYS A 199 -12.79 -13.12 17.43
C LYS A 199 -12.55 -11.91 16.56
N LYS A 200 -13.54 -11.03 16.44
CA LYS A 200 -13.35 -9.70 15.87
C LYS A 200 -12.72 -8.77 16.91
N ARG A 201 -11.88 -7.84 16.42
CA ARG A 201 -11.39 -6.72 17.19
C ARG A 201 -12.56 -5.83 17.62
N GLU A 202 -12.54 -5.39 18.86
CA GLU A 202 -13.54 -4.47 19.42
C GLU A 202 -12.89 -3.11 19.74
N ILE A 203 -13.71 -2.05 19.84
CA ILE A 203 -13.24 -0.68 20.17
C ILE A 203 -12.50 -0.64 21.51
N ASN A 204 -12.87 -1.49 22.46
CA ASN A 204 -12.22 -1.57 23.77
C ASN A 204 -10.97 -2.47 23.80
N ASP A 205 -10.69 -3.18 22.71
CA ASP A 205 -9.46 -3.97 22.61
C ASP A 205 -8.25 -3.02 22.51
N ASN A 206 -7.14 -3.41 23.13
CA ASN A 206 -5.87 -2.69 23.04
C ASN A 206 -5.12 -3.00 21.74
N ILE A 207 -5.82 -3.45 20.71
CA ILE A 207 -5.26 -3.86 19.42
C ILE A 207 -5.29 -2.68 18.45
N ARG A 208 -4.17 -2.45 17.78
CA ARG A 208 -4.02 -1.37 16.80
C ARG A 208 -5.00 -1.52 15.64
N ALA A 209 -5.67 -0.43 15.26
CA ALA A 209 -6.39 -0.35 14.00
C ALA A 209 -5.38 -0.28 12.84
N ASN A 210 -5.54 -1.16 11.86
CA ASN A 210 -4.76 -1.16 10.63
C ASN A 210 -5.72 -1.24 9.43
N PRO A 211 -5.69 -0.28 8.48
CA PRO A 211 -6.64 -0.22 7.37
C PRO A 211 -6.41 -1.32 6.32
N ASP A 212 -5.27 -2.01 6.37
CA ASP A 212 -4.91 -3.07 5.43
C ASP A 212 -5.45 -4.43 5.84
N LEU A 213 -5.96 -4.55 7.08
CA LEU A 213 -6.39 -5.81 7.66
C LEU A 213 -7.92 -5.90 7.73
N ASP A 214 -8.44 -7.12 7.78
CA ASP A 214 -9.78 -7.31 8.32
C ASP A 214 -9.77 -7.15 9.85
N ASN A 215 -10.95 -7.10 10.46
CA ASN A 215 -11.06 -6.91 11.90
C ASN A 215 -11.00 -8.24 12.69
N TRP A 216 -10.54 -9.33 12.09
CA TRP A 216 -10.41 -10.61 12.79
C TRP A 216 -9.03 -10.75 13.45
N ILE A 217 -9.02 -11.38 14.63
CA ILE A 217 -7.82 -11.87 15.29
C ILE A 217 -7.70 -13.34 14.94
N TYR A 218 -6.52 -13.76 14.53
CA TYR A 218 -6.26 -15.13 14.11
C TYR A 218 -5.32 -15.86 15.07
N LYS A 219 -5.36 -17.18 15.00
CA LYS A 219 -4.33 -18.06 15.55
C LYS A 219 -3.90 -19.06 14.47
N ASP A 220 -2.70 -19.61 14.61
CA ASP A 220 -2.24 -20.73 13.81
C ASP A 220 -2.59 -22.09 14.45
N LYS A 221 -2.08 -23.17 13.85
CA LYS A 221 -2.27 -24.54 14.35
C LYS A 221 -1.58 -24.80 15.69
N GLU A 222 -0.51 -24.08 15.97
CA GLU A 222 0.24 -24.12 17.23
C GLU A 222 -0.41 -23.24 18.33
N SER A 223 -1.54 -22.62 18.04
CA SER A 223 -2.28 -21.69 18.91
C SER A 223 -1.56 -20.36 19.18
N ASN A 224 -0.58 -19.99 18.35
CA ASN A 224 0.01 -18.65 18.38
C ASN A 224 -1.02 -17.62 17.91
N ILE A 225 -1.20 -16.54 18.65
CA ILE A 225 -2.16 -15.47 18.32
C ILE A 225 -1.47 -14.41 17.47
N TYR A 226 -2.16 -13.93 16.44
CA TYR A 226 -1.69 -12.92 15.49
C TYR A 226 -2.40 -11.59 15.76
N LYS A 227 -1.68 -10.58 16.24
CA LYS A 227 -2.17 -9.22 16.52
C LYS A 227 -1.01 -8.24 16.73
N ALA A 228 -1.29 -6.94 16.58
CA ALA A 228 -0.45 -5.86 17.10
C ALA A 228 -1.17 -5.18 18.26
N GLU A 229 -0.61 -5.23 19.45
CA GLU A 229 -1.20 -4.69 20.67
C GLU A 229 -0.42 -3.45 21.14
N TYR A 230 -1.11 -2.36 21.45
CA TYR A 230 -0.47 -1.17 21.98
C TYR A 230 0.26 -1.42 23.31
N LYS A 231 1.44 -0.83 23.45
CA LYS A 231 2.18 -0.78 24.73
C LYS A 231 1.37 -0.01 25.77
N LYS A 232 1.77 -0.07 27.03
CA LYS A 232 1.06 0.53 28.18
C LYS A 232 0.75 2.03 28.03
N ASP A 233 1.64 2.80 27.40
CA ASP A 233 1.49 4.26 27.20
C ASP A 233 1.97 4.64 25.79
N PRO A 234 1.24 4.26 24.74
CA PRO A 234 1.70 4.47 23.38
C PRO A 234 1.64 5.96 23.01
N LYS A 235 2.65 6.43 22.26
CA LYS A 235 2.76 7.80 21.73
C LYS A 235 2.61 7.86 20.22
N LYS A 236 2.90 6.75 19.54
CA LYS A 236 2.86 6.63 18.08
C LYS A 236 2.13 5.35 17.69
N ILE A 237 1.62 5.30 16.47
CA ILE A 237 0.92 4.12 15.91
C ILE A 237 1.80 2.86 15.97
N ARG A 238 3.13 3.01 15.87
CA ARG A 238 4.09 1.91 15.94
C ARG A 238 4.49 1.50 17.37
N ASP A 239 3.95 2.13 18.40
CA ASP A 239 4.23 1.74 19.80
C ASP A 239 3.38 0.52 20.19
N VAL A 240 3.60 -0.58 19.49
CA VAL A 240 2.91 -1.85 19.66
C VAL A 240 3.88 -2.98 20.00
N ILE A 241 3.32 -4.07 20.48
CA ILE A 241 3.97 -5.38 20.61
C ILE A 241 3.29 -6.26 19.56
N TYR A 242 4.09 -6.88 18.71
CA TYR A 242 3.60 -7.81 17.70
C TYR A 242 3.55 -9.23 18.27
N TYR A 243 2.56 -9.99 17.89
CA TYR A 243 2.38 -11.39 18.25
C TYR A 243 2.23 -12.23 16.97
N PRO A 244 2.79 -13.44 16.95
CA PRO A 244 3.44 -14.22 18.03
C PRO A 244 4.93 -13.87 18.23
N SER A 245 5.51 -12.99 17.45
CA SER A 245 6.90 -12.55 17.57
C SER A 245 7.00 -11.04 17.43
N ASP A 246 8.12 -10.44 17.83
CA ASP A 246 8.38 -8.99 17.75
C ASP A 246 8.50 -8.45 16.31
N SER A 247 8.06 -9.20 15.31
CA SER A 247 8.09 -8.82 13.91
C SER A 247 6.71 -8.40 13.42
N GLN A 248 6.61 -7.23 12.79
CA GLN A 248 5.42 -6.75 12.09
C GLN A 248 4.90 -7.76 11.05
N LEU A 249 5.78 -8.61 10.52
CA LEU A 249 5.49 -9.63 9.54
C LEU A 249 4.38 -10.60 9.95
N TYR A 250 4.14 -10.72 11.27
CA TYR A 250 3.25 -11.74 11.83
C TYR A 250 2.05 -11.17 12.57
N GLU A 251 1.75 -9.87 12.40
CA GLU A 251 0.59 -9.33 13.10
C GLU A 251 -0.76 -9.84 12.59
N HIS A 252 -0.77 -10.35 11.33
CA HIS A 252 -2.01 -10.78 10.69
C HIS A 252 -1.73 -11.66 9.46
N PRO A 253 -2.62 -12.63 9.10
CA PRO A 253 -2.47 -13.40 7.87
C PRO A 253 -2.38 -12.56 6.58
N TYR A 254 -3.02 -11.39 6.54
CA TYR A 254 -2.96 -10.48 5.39
C TYR A 254 -1.56 -9.93 5.19
N GLU A 255 -0.90 -9.47 6.26
CA GLU A 255 0.52 -9.06 6.22
C GLU A 255 1.42 -10.21 5.78
N THR A 256 1.21 -11.40 6.35
CA THR A 256 1.99 -12.59 5.98
C THR A 256 1.85 -12.92 4.49
N MET A 257 0.64 -12.80 3.92
CA MET A 257 0.39 -13.01 2.51
C MET A 257 1.13 -11.96 1.65
N ALA A 258 1.04 -10.67 2.01
CA ALA A 258 1.68 -9.58 1.29
C ALA A 258 3.20 -9.74 1.27
N ILE A 259 3.81 -10.01 2.42
CA ILE A 259 5.25 -10.23 2.58
C ILE A 259 5.72 -11.50 1.85
N THR A 260 4.91 -12.55 1.82
CA THR A 260 5.26 -13.77 1.07
C THR A 260 5.47 -13.45 -0.41
N ILE A 261 4.60 -12.66 -1.03
CA ILE A 261 4.73 -12.26 -2.43
C ILE A 261 5.86 -11.23 -2.61
N GLU A 262 5.96 -10.23 -1.73
CA GLU A 262 7.02 -9.21 -1.77
C GLU A 262 8.43 -9.83 -1.75
N ASN A 263 8.66 -10.82 -0.87
CA ASN A 263 9.98 -11.46 -0.70
C ASN A 263 10.43 -12.32 -1.89
N LEU A 264 9.53 -12.66 -2.79
CA LEU A 264 9.89 -13.35 -4.04
C LEU A 264 10.50 -12.41 -5.08
N TYR A 265 10.30 -11.10 -4.94
CA TYR A 265 10.93 -10.09 -5.79
C TYR A 265 12.41 -9.93 -5.42
N LYS A 266 13.29 -10.25 -6.36
CA LYS A 266 14.76 -10.24 -6.20
C LYS A 266 15.40 -9.01 -6.79
#